data_e6fb123add281478e89457eaf877cb8f
#
_entry.id   e6fb123add281478e89457eaf877cb8f
#
_cell.length_a   1.000
_cell.length_b   1.000
_cell.length_c   1.000
_cell.angle_alpha   90.00
_cell.angle_beta   90.00
_cell.angle_gamma   90.00
#
_symmetry.space_group_name_H-M   'P 1'
#
loop_
_entity.id
_entity.type
_entity.pdbx_description
1 polymer ?
#
loop_
_entity_poly.entity_id
_entity_poly.type
_entity_poly.pdbx_seq_one_letter_code
_entity_poly.pdbx_strand_id
1 'polypeptide(L)'
;MFTSIAGRAVVVTGASRGIGKGIARVFASAGARVLIVGRDAEAAKATVAELSATGAEASYVLADVSRREDCQQIAAAAAERFGGIDVLCANAGIFPAAPLAEMTDEEIDGVLGTNLRGTILSVQACLPALAASGRGRVILTSSITGPITGFPGWAHYGASKAGQLGFLRTAAIELAASGITINAVLPGNIVTEGLASMGEDYAAGMTAAIPMRRLGTVDEIGYTALFFATDEAAYITGQTIVVDGGQVLPESPEAMAVTETGPA
;
A
#
# COMPACT_ATOMS: atom_id res chain seq x y z
N MET A 1 -15.15 -19.42 6.10
CA MET A 1 -15.48 -17.97 5.97
C MET A 1 -14.51 -17.23 6.87
N PHE A 2 -13.81 -16.18 6.40
CA PHE A 2 -12.89 -15.41 7.23
C PHE A 2 -13.63 -14.66 8.33
N THR A 3 -12.93 -14.43 9.47
CA THR A 3 -13.45 -13.63 10.57
C THR A 3 -13.76 -12.21 10.09
N SER A 4 -14.93 -11.70 10.47
CA SER A 4 -15.35 -10.36 10.08
C SER A 4 -14.42 -9.29 10.69
N ILE A 5 -14.07 -8.31 9.88
CA ILE A 5 -13.37 -7.11 10.32
C ILE A 5 -14.32 -5.92 10.57
N ALA A 6 -15.64 -6.16 10.53
CA ALA A 6 -16.62 -5.10 10.75
C ALA A 6 -16.39 -4.39 12.08
N GLY A 7 -16.49 -3.06 12.05
CA GLY A 7 -16.24 -2.20 13.20
C GLY A 7 -14.76 -1.99 13.57
N ARG A 8 -13.79 -2.66 12.93
CA ARG A 8 -12.36 -2.37 13.14
C ARG A 8 -12.01 -0.97 12.66
N ALA A 9 -11.17 -0.29 13.41
CA ALA A 9 -10.63 1.02 13.06
C ALA A 9 -9.41 0.85 12.14
N VAL A 10 -9.50 1.36 10.91
CA VAL A 10 -8.50 1.19 9.86
C VAL A 10 -7.98 2.55 9.40
N VAL A 11 -6.68 2.74 9.45
CA VAL A 11 -6.00 3.92 8.91
C VAL A 11 -5.35 3.54 7.58
N VAL A 12 -5.61 4.29 6.51
CA VAL A 12 -4.96 4.08 5.21
C VAL A 12 -4.26 5.36 4.77
N THR A 13 -2.92 5.34 4.71
CA THR A 13 -2.14 6.49 4.25
C THR A 13 -2.08 6.54 2.73
N GLY A 14 -2.12 7.76 2.14
CA GLY A 14 -2.16 7.93 0.69
C GLY A 14 -3.47 7.41 0.08
N ALA A 15 -4.59 7.51 0.79
CA ALA A 15 -5.86 6.88 0.43
C ALA A 15 -6.83 7.77 -0.34
N SER A 16 -6.44 8.99 -0.72
CA SER A 16 -7.31 9.89 -1.49
C SER A 16 -7.42 9.52 -2.97
N ARG A 17 -6.57 8.59 -3.48
CA ARG A 17 -6.55 8.12 -4.87
C ARG A 17 -5.78 6.80 -5.00
N GLY A 18 -5.82 6.20 -6.20
CA GLY A 18 -5.03 5.04 -6.60
C GLY A 18 -5.19 3.82 -5.68
N ILE A 19 -4.08 3.12 -5.43
CA ILE A 19 -4.06 1.88 -4.63
C ILE A 19 -4.62 2.12 -3.23
N GLY A 20 -4.23 3.21 -2.57
CA GLY A 20 -4.73 3.53 -1.23
C GLY A 20 -6.24 3.71 -1.17
N LYS A 21 -6.85 4.34 -2.19
CA LYS A 21 -8.31 4.46 -2.32
C LYS A 21 -8.95 3.08 -2.51
N GLY A 22 -8.35 2.20 -3.33
CA GLY A 22 -8.81 0.82 -3.50
C GLY A 22 -8.77 0.03 -2.20
N ILE A 23 -7.67 0.12 -1.45
CA ILE A 23 -7.55 -0.49 -0.11
C ILE A 23 -8.68 0.04 0.79
N ALA A 24 -8.85 1.35 0.90
CA ALA A 24 -9.89 1.97 1.73
C ALA A 24 -11.29 1.48 1.36
N ARG A 25 -11.60 1.38 0.05
CA ARG A 25 -12.89 0.87 -0.45
C ARG A 25 -13.14 -0.57 -0.04
N VAL A 26 -12.16 -1.45 -0.17
CA VAL A 26 -12.27 -2.87 0.20
C VAL A 26 -12.52 -3.01 1.70
N PHE A 27 -11.77 -2.29 2.53
CA PHE A 27 -11.98 -2.32 3.98
C PHE A 27 -13.35 -1.75 4.39
N ALA A 28 -13.78 -0.65 3.78
CA ALA A 28 -15.08 -0.06 4.00
C ALA A 28 -16.22 -1.05 3.62
N SER A 29 -16.10 -1.72 2.47
CA SER A 29 -17.05 -2.74 2.03
C SER A 29 -17.11 -3.96 2.94
N ALA A 30 -16.03 -4.24 3.68
CA ALA A 30 -15.99 -5.28 4.71
C ALA A 30 -16.51 -4.79 6.09
N GLY A 31 -17.07 -3.57 6.17
CA GLY A 31 -17.68 -3.00 7.36
C GLY A 31 -16.70 -2.36 8.34
N ALA A 32 -15.45 -2.13 7.96
CA ALA A 32 -14.50 -1.40 8.78
C ALA A 32 -14.79 0.11 8.80
N ARG A 33 -14.36 0.78 9.87
CA ARG A 33 -14.35 2.25 9.98
C ARG A 33 -13.01 2.75 9.44
N VAL A 34 -13.06 3.60 8.40
CA VAL A 34 -11.84 3.91 7.63
C VAL A 34 -11.46 5.38 7.75
N LEU A 35 -10.22 5.64 8.20
CA LEU A 35 -9.60 6.96 8.17
C LEU A 35 -8.73 7.10 6.92
N ILE A 36 -9.17 7.97 6.01
CA ILE A 36 -8.45 8.36 4.80
C ILE A 36 -7.38 9.38 5.17
N VAL A 37 -6.12 9.10 4.83
CA VAL A 37 -5.02 10.04 5.04
C VAL A 37 -4.47 10.49 3.68
N GLY A 38 -4.37 11.80 3.47
CA GLY A 38 -3.84 12.38 2.24
C GLY A 38 -3.48 13.84 2.41
N ARG A 39 -2.88 14.46 1.39
CA ARG A 39 -2.52 15.89 1.39
C ARG A 39 -3.51 16.77 0.63
N ASP A 40 -4.27 16.15 -0.27
CA ASP A 40 -5.26 16.82 -1.12
C ASP A 40 -6.64 16.74 -0.46
N ALA A 41 -7.15 17.89 -0.03
CA ALA A 41 -8.41 17.98 0.70
C ALA A 41 -9.62 17.60 -0.16
N GLU A 42 -9.65 18.01 -1.42
CA GLU A 42 -10.79 17.74 -2.30
C GLU A 42 -10.84 16.26 -2.68
N ALA A 43 -9.69 15.65 -3.01
CA ALA A 43 -9.63 14.23 -3.29
C ALA A 43 -9.97 13.37 -2.03
N ALA A 44 -9.53 13.79 -0.85
CA ALA A 44 -9.87 13.09 0.39
C ALA A 44 -11.37 13.18 0.71
N LYS A 45 -11.98 14.36 0.58
CA LYS A 45 -13.44 14.56 0.75
C LYS A 45 -14.24 13.73 -0.26
N ALA A 46 -13.83 13.72 -1.53
CA ALA A 46 -14.50 12.95 -2.57
C ALA A 46 -14.46 11.44 -2.26
N THR A 47 -13.30 10.94 -1.80
CA THR A 47 -13.17 9.53 -1.41
C THR A 47 -14.05 9.19 -0.20
N VAL A 48 -14.09 10.04 0.82
CA VAL A 48 -15.01 9.84 1.98
C VAL A 48 -16.46 9.84 1.53
N ALA A 49 -16.87 10.78 0.66
CA ALA A 49 -18.23 10.85 0.16
C ALA A 49 -18.62 9.57 -0.61
N GLU A 50 -17.73 9.04 -1.46
CA GLU A 50 -17.93 7.79 -2.19
C GLU A 50 -18.12 6.60 -1.22
N LEU A 51 -17.27 6.46 -0.21
CA LEU A 51 -17.38 5.38 0.76
C LEU A 51 -18.64 5.52 1.61
N SER A 52 -18.98 6.72 2.07
CA SER A 52 -20.17 6.97 2.88
C SER A 52 -21.47 6.74 2.10
N ALA A 53 -21.48 6.94 0.79
CA ALA A 53 -22.63 6.63 -0.06
C ALA A 53 -22.97 5.13 -0.09
N THR A 54 -22.03 4.26 0.25
CA THR A 54 -22.27 2.80 0.41
C THR A 54 -22.70 2.42 1.85
N GLY A 55 -22.87 3.39 2.74
CA GLY A 55 -23.18 3.17 4.15
C GLY A 55 -21.97 2.92 5.05
N ALA A 56 -20.75 3.05 4.53
CA ALA A 56 -19.54 2.85 5.31
C ALA A 56 -19.25 4.07 6.23
N GLU A 57 -18.71 3.81 7.40
CA GLU A 57 -18.18 4.84 8.30
C GLU A 57 -16.77 5.24 7.86
N ALA A 58 -16.64 6.40 7.21
CA ALA A 58 -15.39 6.91 6.71
C ALA A 58 -15.15 8.36 7.15
N SER A 59 -13.90 8.72 7.35
CA SER A 59 -13.47 10.08 7.69
C SER A 59 -12.11 10.35 7.04
N TYR A 60 -11.63 11.62 7.08
CA TYR A 60 -10.32 11.94 6.56
C TYR A 60 -9.53 12.85 7.47
N VAL A 61 -8.20 12.80 7.36
CA VAL A 61 -7.27 13.76 7.95
C VAL A 61 -6.24 14.16 6.89
N LEU A 62 -5.93 15.47 6.86
CA LEU A 62 -4.87 15.99 5.98
C LEU A 62 -3.54 15.88 6.71
N ALA A 63 -2.60 15.13 6.12
CA ALA A 63 -1.30 14.89 6.72
C ALA A 63 -0.26 14.54 5.64
N ASP A 64 0.98 14.98 5.87
CA ASP A 64 2.15 14.55 5.13
C ASP A 64 2.94 13.53 5.98
N VAL A 65 2.98 12.28 5.54
CA VAL A 65 3.65 11.20 6.30
C VAL A 65 5.16 11.40 6.46
N SER A 66 5.78 12.27 5.66
CA SER A 66 7.19 12.63 5.83
C SER A 66 7.43 13.48 7.08
N ARG A 67 6.39 14.01 7.73
CA ARG A 67 6.46 14.84 8.93
C ARG A 67 5.98 14.06 10.15
N ARG A 68 6.80 14.05 11.20
CA ARG A 68 6.50 13.33 12.45
C ARG A 68 5.22 13.84 13.12
N GLU A 69 5.06 15.14 13.16
CA GLU A 69 3.92 15.82 13.78
C GLU A 69 2.61 15.42 13.09
N ASP A 70 2.64 15.34 11.76
CA ASP A 70 1.48 14.94 10.97
C ASP A 70 1.14 13.46 11.20
N CYS A 71 2.15 12.57 11.33
CA CYS A 71 1.91 11.18 11.70
C CYS A 71 1.27 11.04 13.10
N GLN A 72 1.68 11.87 14.06
CA GLN A 72 1.03 11.91 15.38
C GLN A 72 -0.41 12.39 15.30
N GLN A 73 -0.72 13.37 14.43
CA GLN A 73 -2.10 13.82 14.19
C GLN A 73 -2.95 12.72 13.57
N ILE A 74 -2.41 11.87 12.69
CA ILE A 74 -3.12 10.70 12.14
C ILE A 74 -3.58 9.78 13.28
N ALA A 75 -2.66 9.42 14.19
CA ALA A 75 -2.98 8.54 15.30
C ALA A 75 -4.01 9.17 16.27
N ALA A 76 -3.86 10.46 16.57
CA ALA A 76 -4.79 11.21 17.41
C ALA A 76 -6.20 11.27 16.78
N ALA A 77 -6.29 11.56 15.47
CA ALA A 77 -7.57 11.61 14.75
C ALA A 77 -8.28 10.25 14.72
N ALA A 78 -7.54 9.15 14.57
CA ALA A 78 -8.11 7.80 14.62
C ALA A 78 -8.62 7.46 16.03
N ALA A 79 -7.88 7.82 17.08
CA ALA A 79 -8.29 7.62 18.47
C ALA A 79 -9.55 8.43 18.81
N GLU A 80 -9.60 9.70 18.39
CA GLU A 80 -10.76 10.59 18.62
C GLU A 80 -12.03 10.08 17.92
N ARG A 81 -11.91 9.65 16.65
CA ARG A 81 -13.08 9.34 15.82
C ARG A 81 -13.54 7.90 15.95
N PHE A 82 -12.60 6.96 16.15
CA PHE A 82 -12.88 5.54 16.15
C PHE A 82 -12.49 4.82 17.45
N GLY A 83 -11.96 5.56 18.43
CA GLY A 83 -11.55 4.99 19.71
C GLY A 83 -10.22 4.23 19.71
N GLY A 84 -9.49 4.19 18.60
CA GLY A 84 -8.21 3.50 18.48
C GLY A 84 -7.84 3.14 17.04
N ILE A 85 -6.89 2.22 16.89
CA ILE A 85 -6.45 1.70 15.58
C ILE A 85 -6.27 0.18 15.70
N ASP A 86 -7.00 -0.57 14.90
CA ASP A 86 -6.82 -2.02 14.74
C ASP A 86 -5.87 -2.33 13.58
N VAL A 87 -5.94 -1.54 12.49
CA VAL A 87 -5.18 -1.77 11.26
C VAL A 87 -4.56 -0.49 10.74
N LEU A 88 -3.27 -0.53 10.39
CA LEU A 88 -2.59 0.51 9.63
C LEU A 88 -2.17 -0.03 8.27
N CYS A 89 -2.72 0.53 7.20
CA CYS A 89 -2.23 0.34 5.83
C CYS A 89 -1.29 1.51 5.48
N ALA A 90 0.01 1.30 5.62
CA ALA A 90 1.05 2.28 5.27
C ALA A 90 1.32 2.21 3.76
N ASN A 91 0.51 2.95 3.01
CA ASN A 91 0.49 2.92 1.55
C ASN A 91 1.05 4.20 0.91
N ALA A 92 1.07 5.34 1.61
CA ALA A 92 1.54 6.61 1.03
C ALA A 92 2.92 6.47 0.36
N GLY A 93 3.03 6.98 -0.88
CA GLY A 93 4.27 6.93 -1.63
C GLY A 93 4.22 7.78 -2.89
N ILE A 94 5.39 8.14 -3.38
CA ILE A 94 5.62 8.87 -4.64
C ILE A 94 6.65 8.11 -5.47
N PHE A 95 6.60 8.29 -6.79
CA PHE A 95 7.49 7.60 -7.75
C PHE A 95 7.84 8.50 -8.96
N PRO A 96 8.31 9.75 -8.75
CA PRO A 96 8.80 10.54 -9.87
C PRO A 96 9.93 9.78 -10.56
N ALA A 97 10.05 9.95 -11.88
CA ALA A 97 11.18 9.39 -12.63
C ALA A 97 12.30 10.42 -12.71
N ALA A 98 13.53 9.98 -12.44
CA ALA A 98 14.74 10.78 -12.61
C ALA A 98 15.90 9.86 -13.10
N PRO A 99 16.57 10.18 -14.23
CA PRO A 99 17.73 9.42 -14.66
C PRO A 99 18.82 9.42 -13.58
N LEU A 100 19.48 8.28 -13.34
CA LEU A 100 20.44 8.13 -12.24
C LEU A 100 21.55 9.20 -12.28
N ALA A 101 22.02 9.57 -13.47
CA ALA A 101 23.09 10.56 -13.63
C ALA A 101 22.65 12.01 -13.35
N GLU A 102 21.36 12.29 -13.35
CA GLU A 102 20.76 13.62 -13.22
C GLU A 102 19.96 13.78 -11.93
N MET A 103 19.80 12.69 -11.16
CA MET A 103 18.99 12.63 -9.95
C MET A 103 19.55 13.56 -8.89
N THR A 104 18.73 14.51 -8.44
CA THR A 104 19.13 15.51 -7.43
C THR A 104 18.96 14.99 -6.00
N ASP A 105 19.62 15.65 -5.05
CA ASP A 105 19.48 15.34 -3.63
C ASP A 105 18.03 15.54 -3.16
N GLU A 106 17.32 16.55 -3.66
CA GLU A 106 15.92 16.84 -3.34
C GLU A 106 14.97 15.71 -3.82
N GLU A 107 15.25 15.14 -5.01
CA GLU A 107 14.48 14.01 -5.53
C GLU A 107 14.74 12.76 -4.70
N ILE A 108 15.98 12.47 -4.33
CA ILE A 108 16.35 11.36 -3.45
C ILE A 108 15.68 11.53 -2.09
N ASP A 109 15.86 12.66 -1.43
CA ASP A 109 15.31 12.95 -0.10
C ASP A 109 13.78 12.94 -0.11
N GLY A 110 13.15 13.49 -1.14
CA GLY A 110 11.71 13.50 -1.30
C GLY A 110 11.11 12.08 -1.37
N VAL A 111 11.72 11.22 -2.18
CA VAL A 111 11.24 9.83 -2.34
C VAL A 111 11.56 9.00 -1.09
N LEU A 112 12.77 9.03 -0.57
CA LEU A 112 13.13 8.31 0.66
C LEU A 112 12.36 8.84 1.87
N GLY A 113 12.20 10.17 1.96
CA GLY A 113 11.46 10.85 3.00
C GLY A 113 9.99 10.41 3.06
N THR A 114 9.32 10.37 1.92
CA THR A 114 7.91 9.96 1.84
C THR A 114 7.75 8.45 1.98
N ASN A 115 8.44 7.67 1.14
CA ASN A 115 8.15 6.24 0.99
C ASN A 115 8.72 5.41 2.14
N LEU A 116 9.94 5.67 2.58
CA LEU A 116 10.61 4.87 3.60
C LEU A 116 10.48 5.50 4.99
N ARG A 117 10.98 6.72 5.17
CA ARG A 117 10.91 7.41 6.45
C ARG A 117 9.45 7.63 6.88
N GLY A 118 8.58 8.03 5.95
CA GLY A 118 7.15 8.23 6.20
C GLY A 118 6.42 6.94 6.62
N THR A 119 6.78 5.80 6.03
CA THR A 119 6.29 4.48 6.47
C THR A 119 6.70 4.21 7.92
N ILE A 120 7.97 4.42 8.27
CA ILE A 120 8.48 4.20 9.64
C ILE A 120 7.78 5.13 10.63
N LEU A 121 7.66 6.41 10.31
CA LEU A 121 6.99 7.41 11.17
C LEU A 121 5.51 7.09 11.39
N SER A 122 4.80 6.66 10.33
CA SER A 122 3.39 6.25 10.42
C SER A 122 3.21 5.04 11.34
N VAL A 123 4.07 4.03 11.19
CA VAL A 123 4.05 2.86 12.08
C VAL A 123 4.32 3.29 13.52
N GLN A 124 5.41 4.04 13.77
CA GLN A 124 5.76 4.50 15.12
C GLN A 124 4.62 5.27 15.80
N ALA A 125 3.96 6.18 15.08
CA ALA A 125 2.88 6.99 15.64
C ALA A 125 1.65 6.15 15.99
N CYS A 126 1.36 5.09 15.23
CA CYS A 126 0.20 4.23 15.45
C CYS A 126 0.45 3.10 16.47
N LEU A 127 1.71 2.79 16.83
CA LEU A 127 2.05 1.66 17.69
C LEU A 127 1.28 1.62 19.02
N PRO A 128 1.14 2.72 19.79
CA PRO A 128 0.42 2.66 21.06
C PRO A 128 -1.05 2.21 20.88
N ALA A 129 -1.73 2.70 19.85
CA ALA A 129 -3.11 2.36 19.57
C ALA A 129 -3.24 0.92 19.03
N LEU A 130 -2.32 0.49 18.15
CA LEU A 130 -2.27 -0.87 17.63
C LEU A 130 -2.03 -1.90 18.75
N ALA A 131 -1.13 -1.61 19.70
CA ALA A 131 -0.88 -2.46 20.86
C ALA A 131 -2.11 -2.52 21.78
N ALA A 132 -2.75 -1.37 22.05
CA ALA A 132 -3.93 -1.30 22.88
C ALA A 132 -5.13 -2.09 22.31
N SER A 133 -5.20 -2.26 20.99
CA SER A 133 -6.25 -3.05 20.33
C SER A 133 -6.18 -4.55 20.63
N GLY A 134 -4.99 -5.06 21.04
CA GLY A 134 -4.74 -6.48 21.26
C GLY A 134 -4.76 -7.35 20.00
N ARG A 135 -4.96 -6.74 18.83
CA ARG A 135 -5.05 -7.40 17.50
C ARG A 135 -4.47 -6.54 16.38
N GLY A 136 -3.45 -5.76 16.69
CA GLY A 136 -2.86 -4.81 15.76
C GLY A 136 -2.34 -5.46 14.46
N ARG A 137 -2.62 -4.83 13.32
CA ARG A 137 -2.16 -5.26 12.01
C ARG A 137 -1.53 -4.09 11.27
N VAL A 138 -0.33 -4.28 10.75
CA VAL A 138 0.36 -3.32 9.88
C VAL A 138 0.55 -3.94 8.50
N ILE A 139 0.09 -3.26 7.48
CA ILE A 139 0.23 -3.69 6.09
C ILE A 139 0.97 -2.59 5.31
N LEU A 140 2.14 -2.92 4.76
CA LEU A 140 2.91 -2.02 3.92
C LEU A 140 2.54 -2.24 2.46
N THR A 141 2.40 -1.16 1.68
CA THR A 141 2.36 -1.23 0.22
C THR A 141 3.77 -0.96 -0.31
N SER A 142 4.51 -2.05 -0.59
CA SER A 142 5.81 -1.95 -1.23
C SER A 142 5.65 -1.94 -2.76
N SER A 143 6.42 -2.72 -3.50
CA SER A 143 6.37 -2.86 -4.97
C SER A 143 7.14 -4.11 -5.39
N ILE A 144 6.90 -4.60 -6.61
CA ILE A 144 7.85 -5.51 -7.26
C ILE A 144 9.15 -4.77 -7.60
N THR A 145 9.09 -3.46 -7.95
CA THR A 145 10.25 -2.63 -8.25
C THR A 145 11.06 -2.33 -6.99
N GLY A 146 12.32 -2.66 -7.02
CA GLY A 146 13.29 -2.56 -5.94
C GLY A 146 13.52 -3.90 -5.25
N PRO A 147 12.53 -4.54 -4.62
CA PRO A 147 12.69 -5.85 -4.01
C PRO A 147 13.00 -7.00 -4.99
N ILE A 148 12.43 -6.97 -6.20
CA ILE A 148 12.49 -8.08 -7.16
C ILE A 148 13.01 -7.62 -8.52
N THR A 149 12.47 -6.51 -9.05
CA THR A 149 12.79 -5.97 -10.37
C THR A 149 13.39 -4.57 -10.25
N GLY A 150 13.90 -4.05 -11.38
CA GLY A 150 14.31 -2.65 -11.51
C GLY A 150 13.62 -2.00 -12.70
N PHE A 151 13.56 -0.67 -12.68
CA PHE A 151 13.08 0.13 -13.80
C PHE A 151 13.95 1.39 -13.95
N PRO A 152 14.41 1.70 -15.17
CA PRO A 152 15.22 2.90 -15.41
C PRO A 152 14.51 4.18 -14.93
N GLY A 153 15.26 5.06 -14.29
CA GLY A 153 14.72 6.30 -13.72
C GLY A 153 14.11 6.15 -12.31
N TRP A 154 14.02 4.94 -11.75
CA TRP A 154 13.43 4.70 -10.42
C TRP A 154 14.41 4.14 -9.39
N ALA A 155 15.70 4.52 -9.46
CA ALA A 155 16.70 4.01 -8.51
C ALA A 155 16.37 4.37 -7.05
N HIS A 156 16.02 5.62 -6.76
CA HIS A 156 15.60 6.09 -5.44
C HIS A 156 14.28 5.44 -4.99
N TYR A 157 13.31 5.28 -5.92
CA TYR A 157 12.06 4.57 -5.64
C TYR A 157 12.32 3.09 -5.28
N GLY A 158 13.08 2.40 -6.11
CA GLY A 158 13.48 1.01 -5.85
C GLY A 158 14.18 0.85 -4.51
N ALA A 159 15.12 1.74 -4.18
CA ALA A 159 15.79 1.77 -2.89
C ALA A 159 14.79 1.95 -1.74
N SER A 160 13.82 2.87 -1.88
CA SER A 160 12.79 3.11 -0.86
C SER A 160 11.92 1.87 -0.61
N LYS A 161 11.52 1.18 -1.69
CA LYS A 161 10.63 0.00 -1.60
C LYS A 161 11.36 -1.24 -1.08
N ALA A 162 12.61 -1.46 -1.46
CA ALA A 162 13.48 -2.48 -0.86
C ALA A 162 13.76 -2.19 0.62
N GLY A 163 14.01 -0.92 0.97
CA GLY A 163 14.21 -0.46 2.34
C GLY A 163 13.00 -0.74 3.25
N GLN A 164 11.77 -0.61 2.73
CA GLN A 164 10.56 -1.00 3.47
C GLN A 164 10.58 -2.48 3.88
N LEU A 165 11.10 -3.39 3.04
CA LEU A 165 11.19 -4.81 3.38
C LEU A 165 12.29 -5.10 4.42
N GLY A 166 13.38 -4.31 4.41
CA GLY A 166 14.38 -4.34 5.48
C GLY A 166 13.77 -3.94 6.83
N PHE A 167 13.06 -2.80 6.86
CA PHE A 167 12.32 -2.34 8.04
C PHE A 167 11.29 -3.37 8.51
N LEU A 168 10.47 -3.91 7.61
CA LEU A 168 9.44 -4.89 7.90
C LEU A 168 9.98 -6.10 8.68
N ARG A 169 11.11 -6.68 8.25
CA ARG A 169 11.68 -7.88 8.88
C ARG A 169 12.10 -7.64 10.32
N THR A 170 12.76 -6.51 10.58
CA THR A 170 13.19 -6.15 11.93
C THR A 170 12.00 -5.77 12.81
N ALA A 171 11.09 -4.94 12.30
CA ALA A 171 9.89 -4.54 13.01
C ALA A 171 8.98 -5.73 13.37
N ALA A 172 8.90 -6.75 12.52
CA ALA A 172 8.11 -7.96 12.80
C ALA A 172 8.58 -8.67 14.09
N ILE A 173 9.89 -8.70 14.32
CA ILE A 173 10.47 -9.31 15.54
C ILE A 173 10.12 -8.46 16.76
N GLU A 174 10.30 -7.14 16.68
CA GLU A 174 10.06 -6.22 17.79
C GLU A 174 8.59 -6.15 18.19
N LEU A 175 7.67 -6.24 17.21
CA LEU A 175 6.24 -6.08 17.41
C LEU A 175 5.51 -7.36 17.83
N ALA A 176 6.14 -8.52 17.63
CA ALA A 176 5.55 -9.82 17.90
C ALA A 176 5.08 -9.98 19.36
N ALA A 177 5.88 -9.51 20.33
CA ALA A 177 5.55 -9.58 21.76
C ALA A 177 4.30 -8.74 22.12
N SER A 178 3.94 -7.75 21.31
CA SER A 178 2.74 -6.93 21.46
C SER A 178 1.53 -7.48 20.71
N GLY A 179 1.63 -8.67 20.10
CA GLY A 179 0.56 -9.27 19.30
C GLY A 179 0.28 -8.56 17.97
N ILE A 180 1.19 -7.68 17.55
CA ILE A 180 1.06 -6.93 16.29
C ILE A 180 1.78 -7.71 15.18
N THR A 181 1.10 -7.94 14.05
CA THR A 181 1.75 -8.44 12.84
C THR A 181 2.04 -7.30 11.87
N ILE A 182 3.14 -7.42 11.13
CA ILE A 182 3.50 -6.50 10.06
C ILE A 182 3.87 -7.29 8.80
N ASN A 183 3.17 -7.02 7.68
CA ASN A 183 3.36 -7.70 6.41
C ASN A 183 3.34 -6.69 5.25
N ALA A 184 3.72 -7.10 4.05
CA ALA A 184 3.71 -6.23 2.88
C ALA A 184 3.02 -6.87 1.68
N VAL A 185 2.31 -6.03 0.91
CA VAL A 185 1.86 -6.35 -0.44
C VAL A 185 2.83 -5.71 -1.42
N LEU A 186 3.21 -6.45 -2.46
CA LEU A 186 4.09 -6.01 -3.53
C LEU A 186 3.29 -5.96 -4.85
N PRO A 187 2.69 -4.81 -5.18
CA PRO A 187 1.98 -4.65 -6.43
C PRO A 187 2.91 -4.71 -7.64
N GLY A 188 2.42 -5.33 -8.73
CA GLY A 188 2.93 -5.13 -10.08
C GLY A 188 2.25 -3.93 -10.74
N ASN A 189 1.97 -4.03 -12.03
CA ASN A 189 1.28 -2.99 -12.81
C ASN A 189 -0.21 -2.98 -12.50
N ILE A 190 -0.67 -1.92 -11.85
CA ILE A 190 -2.05 -1.75 -11.36
C ILE A 190 -2.71 -0.56 -12.05
N VAL A 191 -3.96 -0.72 -12.49
CA VAL A 191 -4.77 0.39 -13.05
C VAL A 191 -5.05 1.40 -11.94
N THR A 192 -4.60 2.64 -12.17
CA THR A 192 -4.90 3.80 -11.33
C THR A 192 -5.33 4.97 -12.21
N GLU A 193 -5.90 6.00 -11.61
CA GLU A 193 -6.30 7.22 -12.35
C GLU A 193 -5.09 7.86 -13.08
N GLY A 194 -3.89 7.78 -12.46
CA GLY A 194 -2.64 8.27 -13.06
C GLY A 194 -2.21 7.46 -14.29
N LEU A 195 -2.41 6.14 -14.30
CA LEU A 195 -2.09 5.30 -15.44
C LEU A 195 -3.06 5.53 -16.61
N ALA A 196 -4.33 5.72 -16.33
CA ALA A 196 -5.34 6.00 -17.36
C ALA A 196 -5.02 7.24 -18.20
N SER A 197 -4.26 8.20 -17.66
CA SER A 197 -3.82 9.40 -18.36
C SER A 197 -2.60 9.21 -19.28
N MET A 198 -1.93 8.05 -19.23
CA MET A 198 -0.69 7.78 -20.01
C MET A 198 -0.95 7.24 -21.43
N GLY A 199 -2.18 6.93 -21.77
CA GLY A 199 -2.62 6.47 -23.09
C GLY A 199 -2.70 4.94 -23.23
N GLU A 200 -3.47 4.52 -24.26
CA GLU A 200 -3.78 3.10 -24.50
C GLU A 200 -2.54 2.27 -24.91
N ASP A 201 -1.65 2.84 -25.73
CA ASP A 201 -0.44 2.15 -26.19
C ASP A 201 0.50 1.82 -25.02
N TYR A 202 0.63 2.74 -24.05
CA TYR A 202 1.43 2.48 -22.85
C TYR A 202 0.83 1.36 -22.00
N ALA A 203 -0.49 1.41 -21.80
CA ALA A 203 -1.20 0.35 -21.07
C ALA A 203 -1.11 -1.02 -21.76
N ALA A 204 -1.17 -1.05 -23.11
CA ALA A 204 -1.00 -2.26 -23.91
C ALA A 204 0.41 -2.85 -23.73
N GLY A 205 1.45 -2.01 -23.80
CA GLY A 205 2.84 -2.44 -23.56
C GLY A 205 3.03 -3.05 -22.18
N MET A 206 2.47 -2.42 -21.14
CA MET A 206 2.51 -2.97 -19.78
C MET A 206 1.78 -4.30 -19.67
N THR A 207 0.60 -4.42 -20.31
CA THR A 207 -0.22 -5.64 -20.31
C THR A 207 0.50 -6.80 -20.98
N ALA A 208 1.20 -6.55 -22.09
CA ALA A 208 1.95 -7.57 -22.84
C ALA A 208 3.05 -8.24 -22.00
N ALA A 209 3.60 -7.54 -21.01
CA ALA A 209 4.64 -8.08 -20.11
C ALA A 209 4.06 -8.93 -18.95
N ILE A 210 2.73 -9.05 -18.83
CA ILE A 210 2.08 -9.77 -17.73
C ILE A 210 1.51 -11.09 -18.23
N PRO A 211 1.85 -12.24 -17.63
CA PRO A 211 1.30 -13.55 -18.01
C PRO A 211 -0.24 -13.62 -18.02
N MET A 212 -0.91 -12.98 -17.05
CA MET A 212 -2.38 -12.91 -17.01
C MET A 212 -2.98 -11.97 -18.06
N ARG A 213 -2.19 -11.31 -18.90
CA ARG A 213 -2.61 -10.45 -20.02
C ARG A 213 -3.60 -9.35 -19.63
N ARG A 214 -3.51 -8.87 -18.41
CA ARG A 214 -4.23 -7.71 -17.92
C ARG A 214 -3.46 -7.00 -16.82
N LEU A 215 -3.77 -5.74 -16.63
CA LEU A 215 -3.33 -5.00 -15.45
C LEU A 215 -4.13 -5.48 -14.22
N GLY A 216 -3.53 -5.40 -13.05
CA GLY A 216 -4.23 -5.60 -11.79
C GLY A 216 -5.14 -4.41 -11.47
N THR A 217 -6.11 -4.62 -10.60
CA THR A 217 -7.00 -3.57 -10.08
C THR A 217 -6.53 -3.12 -8.69
N VAL A 218 -6.88 -1.91 -8.30
CA VAL A 218 -6.60 -1.41 -6.95
C VAL A 218 -7.29 -2.25 -5.86
N ASP A 219 -8.43 -2.88 -6.18
CA ASP A 219 -9.17 -3.74 -5.26
C ASP A 219 -8.46 -5.08 -5.02
N GLU A 220 -7.76 -5.64 -6.02
CA GLU A 220 -6.97 -6.86 -5.83
C GLU A 220 -5.83 -6.64 -4.81
N ILE A 221 -5.25 -5.43 -4.78
CA ILE A 221 -4.32 -5.04 -3.72
C ILE A 221 -5.06 -4.90 -2.38
N GLY A 222 -6.24 -4.28 -2.40
CA GLY A 222 -7.11 -4.13 -1.22
C GLY A 222 -7.50 -5.47 -0.60
N TYR A 223 -7.87 -6.48 -1.38
CA TYR A 223 -8.21 -7.82 -0.89
C TYR A 223 -7.02 -8.54 -0.25
N THR A 224 -5.82 -8.37 -0.79
CA THR A 224 -4.61 -8.93 -0.19
C THR A 224 -4.28 -8.24 1.15
N ALA A 225 -4.45 -6.91 1.21
CA ALA A 225 -4.30 -6.16 2.45
C ALA A 225 -5.37 -6.58 3.49
N LEU A 226 -6.62 -6.77 3.05
CA LEU A 226 -7.71 -7.26 3.90
C LEU A 226 -7.40 -8.64 4.48
N PHE A 227 -6.85 -9.58 3.70
CA PHE A 227 -6.43 -10.89 4.19
C PHE A 227 -5.44 -10.76 5.35
N PHE A 228 -4.40 -9.94 5.23
CA PHE A 228 -3.45 -9.71 6.31
C PHE A 228 -4.07 -9.07 7.56
N ALA A 229 -5.21 -8.40 7.42
CA ALA A 229 -5.93 -7.80 8.55
C ALA A 229 -6.86 -8.78 9.29
N THR A 230 -7.12 -9.97 8.77
CA THR A 230 -8.00 -10.98 9.39
C THR A 230 -7.33 -11.70 10.55
N ASP A 231 -8.13 -12.39 11.37
CA ASP A 231 -7.60 -13.21 12.48
C ASP A 231 -6.94 -14.49 11.96
N GLU A 232 -7.34 -14.98 10.80
CA GLU A 232 -6.73 -16.13 10.12
C GLU A 232 -5.27 -15.86 9.71
N ALA A 233 -4.89 -14.58 9.53
CA ALA A 233 -3.51 -14.18 9.26
C ALA A 233 -2.70 -13.86 10.54
N ALA A 234 -3.23 -14.12 11.74
CA ALA A 234 -2.60 -13.73 13.01
C ALA A 234 -1.23 -14.38 13.27
N TYR A 235 -0.91 -15.48 12.58
CA TYR A 235 0.41 -16.15 12.69
C TYR A 235 1.34 -15.82 11.51
N ILE A 236 0.95 -14.86 10.64
CA ILE A 236 1.73 -14.40 9.50
C ILE A 236 2.31 -13.03 9.86
N THR A 237 3.64 -12.94 10.03
CA THR A 237 4.35 -11.67 10.24
C THR A 237 5.69 -11.67 9.55
N GLY A 238 6.17 -10.49 9.11
CA GLY A 238 7.42 -10.34 8.39
C GLY A 238 7.38 -10.85 6.94
N GLN A 239 6.19 -11.14 6.40
CA GLN A 239 6.01 -11.78 5.08
C GLN A 239 5.58 -10.78 4.00
N THR A 240 5.74 -11.22 2.75
CA THR A 240 5.37 -10.45 1.56
C THR A 240 4.50 -11.29 0.65
N ILE A 241 3.50 -10.66 0.02
CA ILE A 241 2.72 -11.26 -1.08
C ILE A 241 2.88 -10.38 -2.32
N VAL A 242 3.34 -10.99 -3.42
CA VAL A 242 3.38 -10.35 -4.73
C VAL A 242 2.01 -10.46 -5.38
N VAL A 243 1.49 -9.33 -5.89
CA VAL A 243 0.19 -9.25 -6.60
C VAL A 243 0.42 -8.55 -7.93
N ASP A 244 0.82 -9.32 -8.94
CA ASP A 244 1.35 -8.79 -10.19
C ASP A 244 0.90 -9.54 -11.46
N GLY A 245 -0.01 -10.53 -11.33
CA GLY A 245 -0.44 -11.35 -12.45
C GLY A 245 0.66 -12.22 -13.07
N GLY A 246 1.72 -12.47 -12.30
CA GLY A 246 2.88 -13.25 -12.72
C GLY A 246 3.96 -12.41 -13.44
N GLN A 247 3.87 -11.09 -13.39
CA GLN A 247 4.78 -10.17 -14.12
C GLN A 247 6.26 -10.43 -13.86
N VAL A 248 6.64 -10.87 -12.66
CA VAL A 248 8.05 -11.14 -12.30
C VAL A 248 8.53 -12.56 -12.60
N LEU A 249 7.68 -13.44 -13.14
CA LEU A 249 8.00 -14.86 -13.34
C LEU A 249 8.70 -15.17 -14.65
N PRO A 250 8.39 -14.53 -15.79
CA PRO A 250 9.03 -14.88 -17.06
C PRO A 250 10.53 -14.58 -17.02
N GLU A 251 11.36 -15.58 -17.38
CA GLU A 251 12.81 -15.44 -17.48
C GLU A 251 13.21 -14.47 -18.62
N SER A 252 12.40 -14.45 -19.68
CA SER A 252 12.64 -13.61 -20.87
C SER A 252 11.33 -13.30 -21.61
N PRO A 253 11.33 -12.32 -22.55
CA PRO A 253 10.17 -12.07 -23.41
C PRO A 253 9.74 -13.29 -24.24
N GLU A 254 10.69 -14.16 -24.64
CA GLU A 254 10.40 -15.38 -25.39
C GLU A 254 9.56 -16.37 -24.57
N ALA A 255 9.76 -16.44 -23.25
CA ALA A 255 8.92 -17.25 -22.37
C ALA A 255 7.45 -16.84 -22.42
N MET A 256 7.16 -15.55 -22.70
CA MET A 256 5.79 -15.04 -22.89
C MET A 256 5.20 -15.46 -24.24
N ALA A 257 6.03 -15.53 -25.31
CA ALA A 257 5.58 -15.90 -26.64
C ALA A 257 5.17 -17.37 -26.75
N VAL A 258 5.83 -18.26 -26.02
CA VAL A 258 5.52 -19.72 -26.02
C VAL A 258 4.09 -19.98 -25.52
N THR A 259 3.57 -19.16 -24.61
CA THR A 259 2.21 -19.34 -24.07
C THR A 259 1.11 -18.95 -25.06
N GLU A 260 1.43 -18.20 -26.13
CA GLU A 260 0.48 -17.78 -27.18
C GLU A 260 0.32 -18.83 -28.28
N THR A 261 1.34 -19.64 -28.51
CA THR A 261 1.36 -20.64 -29.59
C THR A 261 0.93 -22.05 -29.16
N GLY A 262 0.68 -22.27 -27.85
CA GLY A 262 0.44 -23.60 -27.30
C GLY A 262 1.73 -24.43 -27.19
N PRO A 263 1.70 -25.57 -26.49
CA PRO A 263 2.86 -26.48 -26.48
C PRO A 263 3.15 -26.98 -27.89
N ALA A 264 4.42 -26.88 -28.31
CA ALA A 264 4.90 -27.43 -29.56
C ALA A 264 4.77 -28.94 -29.61
#